data_caefb5cb01990b2c630a02f6927fd51b
#
_entry.id   caefb5cb01990b2c630a02f6927fd51b
#
_cell.length_a   1.000
_cell.length_b   1.000
_cell.length_c   1.000
_cell.angle_alpha   90.00
_cell.angle_beta   90.00
_cell.angle_gamma   90.00
#
_symmetry.space_group_name_H-M   'P 1'
#
loop_
_entity.id
_entity.type
_entity.pdbx_description
1 polymer ?
#
loop_
_entity_poly.entity_id
_entity_poly.type
_entity_poly.pdbx_seq_one_letter_code
_entity_poly.pdbx_strand_id
1 'polypeptide(L)'
;MSLNPVDPAFTISTSGTSAKSNAFAHKTDSIRIVAIGNDAYVAIGTEPDAGPTNFLVTVGEPEQISLGIPLASPVSGITTGATTIIDFPEGFSSPFAVGDYVSLTVTGQSSYDFTHKEVTAVNNTANVGGYYSTRITVANDSSSGNPASLLSTSRAELRKSIKIAAEARTGTGSVHCQQVQVTG
;
A
#
# COMPACT_ATOMS: atom_id res chain seq x y z
N MET A 1 -16.68 -5.68 -20.38
CA MET A 1 -15.76 -5.70 -19.23
C MET A 1 -16.54 -5.40 -17.98
N SER A 2 -16.43 -6.24 -16.96
CA SER A 2 -17.03 -6.02 -15.64
C SER A 2 -15.96 -5.57 -14.65
N LEU A 3 -16.29 -4.64 -13.76
CA LEU A 3 -15.42 -4.21 -12.69
C LEU A 3 -15.85 -4.91 -11.40
N ASN A 4 -14.92 -5.64 -10.80
CA ASN A 4 -15.17 -6.35 -9.55
C ASN A 4 -14.51 -5.57 -8.38
N PRO A 5 -15.28 -5.05 -7.40
CA PRO A 5 -14.74 -4.38 -6.24
C PRO A 5 -13.91 -5.34 -5.40
N VAL A 6 -12.72 -4.93 -4.95
CA VAL A 6 -11.81 -5.77 -4.14
C VAL A 6 -11.81 -5.35 -2.69
N ASP A 7 -11.92 -4.04 -2.43
CA ASP A 7 -11.97 -3.47 -1.08
C ASP A 7 -13.14 -2.48 -0.96
N PRO A 8 -13.56 -2.11 0.26
CA PRO A 8 -14.51 -1.04 0.46
C PRO A 8 -14.05 0.26 -0.21
N ALA A 9 -14.99 1.01 -0.77
CA ALA A 9 -14.71 2.33 -1.29
C ALA A 9 -14.35 3.29 -0.14
N PHE A 10 -13.52 4.27 -0.45
CA PHE A 10 -13.19 5.37 0.46
C PHE A 10 -13.36 6.72 -0.22
N THR A 11 -13.47 7.77 0.58
CA THR A 11 -13.72 9.12 0.10
C THR A 11 -12.66 10.08 0.61
N ILE A 12 -12.22 10.98 -0.25
CA ILE A 12 -11.34 12.10 0.08
C ILE A 12 -12.17 13.37 -0.09
N SER A 13 -12.34 14.14 0.98
CA SER A 13 -12.91 15.49 0.89
C SER A 13 -11.91 16.43 0.24
N THR A 14 -12.32 17.21 -0.75
CA THR A 14 -11.45 18.07 -1.54
C THR A 14 -11.77 19.54 -1.33
N SER A 15 -10.74 20.37 -1.36
CA SER A 15 -10.78 21.83 -1.32
C SER A 15 -9.68 22.37 -2.25
N GLY A 16 -9.41 23.66 -2.25
CA GLY A 16 -8.28 24.27 -2.99
C GLY A 16 -6.88 23.93 -2.42
N THR A 17 -6.78 22.90 -1.58
CA THR A 17 -5.52 22.34 -1.09
C THR A 17 -5.58 20.82 -1.17
N SER A 18 -4.43 20.22 -1.48
CA SER A 18 -4.31 18.78 -1.57
C SER A 18 -4.65 18.07 -0.26
N ALA A 19 -5.55 17.11 -0.32
CA ALA A 19 -5.93 16.22 0.78
C ALA A 19 -5.56 14.78 0.43
N LYS A 20 -5.08 14.02 1.42
CA LYS A 20 -4.63 12.63 1.22
C LYS A 20 -5.61 11.63 1.82
N SER A 21 -5.76 10.48 1.17
CA SER A 21 -6.43 9.33 1.76
C SER A 21 -5.61 8.74 2.92
N ASN A 22 -6.24 7.90 3.74
CA ASN A 22 -5.49 6.90 4.48
C ASN A 22 -4.72 6.01 3.50
N ALA A 23 -3.59 5.48 3.95
CA ALA A 23 -2.84 4.53 3.18
C ALA A 23 -3.61 3.19 3.06
N PHE A 24 -3.50 2.56 1.92
CA PHE A 24 -4.11 1.25 1.65
C PHE A 24 -3.11 0.32 0.97
N ALA A 25 -3.30 -0.98 1.18
CA ALA A 25 -2.51 -2.00 0.52
C ALA A 25 -2.88 -2.08 -0.97
N HIS A 26 -1.88 -2.09 -1.83
CA HIS A 26 -2.04 -2.22 -3.28
C HIS A 26 -2.39 -3.67 -3.62
N LYS A 27 -3.66 -3.96 -3.85
CA LYS A 27 -4.19 -5.32 -4.09
C LYS A 27 -4.57 -5.60 -5.54
N THR A 28 -4.81 -4.54 -6.33
CA THR A 28 -5.26 -4.63 -7.72
C THR A 28 -4.45 -3.73 -8.62
N ASP A 29 -4.45 -4.00 -9.90
CA ASP A 29 -3.79 -3.18 -10.92
C ASP A 29 -4.53 -1.89 -11.26
N SER A 30 -5.77 -1.73 -10.77
CA SER A 30 -6.65 -0.64 -11.16
C SER A 30 -7.46 -0.09 -9.99
N ILE A 31 -7.73 1.20 -10.05
CA ILE A 31 -8.64 1.89 -9.14
C ILE A 31 -9.67 2.68 -9.95
N ARG A 32 -10.92 2.60 -9.53
CA ARG A 32 -12.01 3.42 -10.04
C ARG A 32 -12.13 4.68 -9.18
N ILE A 33 -12.18 5.83 -9.84
CA ILE A 33 -12.25 7.13 -9.19
C ILE A 33 -13.42 7.93 -9.77
N VAL A 34 -14.17 8.65 -8.92
CA VAL A 34 -15.26 9.55 -9.32
C VAL A 34 -15.17 10.81 -8.50
N ALA A 35 -15.12 11.96 -9.15
CA ALA A 35 -15.25 13.26 -8.50
C ALA A 35 -16.74 13.64 -8.32
N ILE A 36 -17.07 14.21 -7.18
CA ILE A 36 -18.43 14.67 -6.82
C ILE A 36 -18.35 16.12 -6.34
N GLY A 37 -19.25 16.94 -6.83
CA GLY A 37 -19.34 18.37 -6.51
C GLY A 37 -18.54 19.24 -7.46
N ASN A 38 -17.24 18.98 -7.62
CA ASN A 38 -16.36 19.69 -8.55
C ASN A 38 -15.31 18.75 -9.17
N ASP A 39 -14.75 19.18 -10.30
CA ASP A 39 -13.57 18.53 -10.88
C ASP A 39 -12.44 18.49 -9.86
N ALA A 40 -11.65 17.44 -9.87
CA ALA A 40 -10.54 17.27 -8.95
C ALA A 40 -9.26 16.81 -9.66
N TYR A 41 -8.14 17.38 -9.26
CA TYR A 41 -6.81 16.84 -9.58
C TYR A 41 -6.52 15.68 -8.65
N VAL A 42 -5.94 14.61 -9.20
CA VAL A 42 -5.64 13.38 -8.45
C VAL A 42 -4.21 12.95 -8.69
N ALA A 43 -3.50 12.64 -7.62
CA ALA A 43 -2.17 12.05 -7.63
C ALA A 43 -2.17 10.73 -6.85
N ILE A 44 -1.39 9.74 -7.28
CA ILE A 44 -1.27 8.42 -6.66
C ILE A 44 0.20 8.13 -6.40
N GLY A 45 0.52 7.63 -5.23
CA GLY A 45 1.91 7.32 -4.85
C GLY A 45 2.05 6.94 -3.38
N THR A 46 3.28 6.94 -2.89
CA THR A 46 3.57 6.70 -1.47
C THR A 46 3.18 7.89 -0.60
N GLU A 47 3.62 9.08 -0.98
CA GLU A 47 3.25 10.36 -0.33
C GLU A 47 2.86 11.37 -1.41
N PRO A 48 1.74 11.14 -2.13
CA PRO A 48 1.34 11.98 -3.24
C PRO A 48 0.90 13.37 -2.78
N ASP A 49 1.01 14.35 -3.69
CA ASP A 49 0.48 15.69 -3.55
C ASP A 49 -0.25 16.06 -4.84
N ALA A 50 -1.52 16.42 -4.73
CA ALA A 50 -2.36 16.71 -5.88
C ALA A 50 -2.33 18.20 -6.23
N GLY A 51 -2.37 18.53 -7.51
CA GLY A 51 -2.38 19.89 -8.00
C GLY A 51 -2.60 19.96 -9.52
N PRO A 52 -2.58 21.15 -10.11
CA PRO A 52 -2.97 21.37 -11.51
C PRO A 52 -2.17 20.61 -12.56
N THR A 53 -1.03 20.05 -12.20
CA THR A 53 -0.18 19.26 -13.11
C THR A 53 -0.52 17.76 -13.07
N ASN A 54 -1.40 17.33 -12.16
CA ASN A 54 -1.80 15.94 -12.00
C ASN A 54 -3.03 15.60 -12.84
N PHE A 55 -3.46 14.35 -12.78
CA PHE A 55 -4.59 13.84 -13.54
C PHE A 55 -5.89 14.53 -13.11
N LEU A 56 -6.64 15.08 -14.08
CA LEU A 56 -7.94 15.71 -13.82
C LEU A 56 -9.05 14.68 -13.95
N VAL A 57 -9.81 14.52 -12.89
CA VAL A 57 -11.06 13.74 -12.85
C VAL A 57 -12.23 14.69 -12.96
N THR A 58 -13.03 14.52 -14.01
CA THR A 58 -14.23 15.34 -14.25
C THR A 58 -15.38 14.90 -13.33
N VAL A 59 -16.14 15.87 -12.83
CA VAL A 59 -17.26 15.62 -11.93
C VAL A 59 -18.30 14.70 -12.57
N GLY A 60 -18.71 13.66 -11.85
CA GLY A 60 -19.73 12.71 -12.28
C GLY A 60 -19.25 11.65 -13.27
N GLU A 61 -18.06 11.78 -13.84
CA GLU A 61 -17.50 10.81 -14.77
C GLU A 61 -16.59 9.82 -14.03
N PRO A 62 -16.87 8.51 -14.06
CA PRO A 62 -16.01 7.52 -13.45
C PRO A 62 -14.79 7.26 -14.32
N GLU A 63 -13.62 7.45 -13.73
CA GLU A 63 -12.32 7.15 -14.35
C GLU A 63 -11.73 5.87 -13.76
N GLN A 64 -11.06 5.09 -14.60
CA GLN A 64 -10.26 3.94 -14.18
C GLN A 64 -8.80 4.23 -14.43
N ILE A 65 -8.03 4.28 -13.34
CA ILE A 65 -6.60 4.58 -13.37
C ILE A 65 -5.82 3.30 -13.04
N SER A 66 -4.78 3.02 -13.81
CA SER A 66 -3.87 1.92 -13.51
C SER A 66 -2.99 2.27 -12.30
N LEU A 67 -2.89 1.32 -11.36
CA LEU A 67 -1.97 1.38 -10.21
C LEU A 67 -0.64 0.65 -10.49
N GLY A 68 -0.54 -0.03 -11.63
CA GLY A 68 0.55 -0.93 -11.93
C GLY A 68 0.36 -2.33 -11.31
N ILE A 69 1.40 -3.14 -11.36
CA ILE A 69 1.35 -4.51 -10.83
C ILE A 69 1.36 -4.48 -9.30
N PRO A 70 0.39 -5.12 -8.62
CA PRO A 70 0.41 -5.26 -7.17
C PRO A 70 1.65 -6.02 -6.71
N LEU A 71 2.44 -5.41 -5.84
CA LEU A 71 3.61 -6.05 -5.25
C LEU A 71 3.23 -6.63 -3.88
N ALA A 72 3.43 -7.93 -3.73
CA ALA A 72 3.20 -8.67 -2.50
C ALA A 72 4.26 -9.75 -2.31
N SER A 73 4.53 -10.11 -1.07
CA SER A 73 5.41 -11.23 -0.73
C SER A 73 4.91 -11.93 0.53
N PRO A 74 4.95 -13.28 0.56
CA PRO A 74 4.75 -14.02 1.78
C PRO A 74 5.89 -13.72 2.77
N VAL A 75 5.61 -13.85 4.06
CA VAL A 75 6.55 -13.59 5.15
C VAL A 75 6.75 -14.89 5.93
N SER A 76 8.01 -15.25 6.19
CA SER A 76 8.36 -16.45 6.96
C SER A 76 8.78 -16.15 8.40
N GLY A 77 9.21 -14.92 8.69
CA GLY A 77 9.64 -14.53 10.03
C GLY A 77 9.58 -13.03 10.26
N ILE A 78 9.44 -12.65 11.53
CA ILE A 78 9.43 -11.26 11.97
C ILE A 78 10.36 -11.15 13.18
N THR A 79 11.32 -10.22 13.13
CA THR A 79 12.13 -9.83 14.29
C THR A 79 11.68 -8.45 14.74
N THR A 80 11.29 -8.35 16.00
CA THR A 80 10.77 -7.13 16.62
C THR A 80 11.90 -6.29 17.23
N GLY A 81 11.69 -4.99 17.32
CA GLY A 81 12.65 -4.03 17.87
C GLY A 81 12.27 -2.60 17.53
N ALA A 82 13.20 -1.66 17.69
CA ALA A 82 13.02 -0.27 17.27
C ALA A 82 12.76 -0.13 15.76
N THR A 83 13.12 -1.14 15.00
CA THR A 83 12.68 -1.37 13.61
C THR A 83 12.16 -2.80 13.50
N THR A 84 11.25 -3.03 12.57
CA THR A 84 10.76 -4.39 12.27
C THR A 84 11.58 -4.99 11.15
N ILE A 85 12.13 -6.19 11.38
CA ILE A 85 12.83 -6.95 10.36
C ILE A 85 11.90 -8.07 9.88
N ILE A 86 11.78 -8.21 8.56
CA ILE A 86 10.89 -9.19 7.93
C ILE A 86 11.74 -10.12 7.08
N ASP A 87 11.60 -11.42 7.34
CA ASP A 87 12.25 -12.48 6.58
C ASP A 87 11.28 -13.06 5.55
N PHE A 88 11.75 -13.23 4.33
CA PHE A 88 11.01 -13.92 3.28
C PHE A 88 11.36 -15.40 3.25
N PRO A 89 10.47 -16.25 2.71
CA PRO A 89 10.77 -17.66 2.53
C PRO A 89 12.03 -17.86 1.67
N GLU A 90 12.71 -18.99 1.88
CA GLU A 90 13.86 -19.38 1.07
C GLU A 90 13.50 -19.36 -0.42
N GLY A 91 14.41 -18.82 -1.23
CA GLY A 91 14.24 -18.69 -2.68
C GLY A 91 13.40 -17.49 -3.14
N PHE A 92 12.81 -16.73 -2.21
CA PHE A 92 12.09 -15.50 -2.55
C PHE A 92 13.03 -14.28 -2.51
N SER A 93 13.01 -13.50 -3.57
CA SER A 93 13.63 -12.16 -3.59
C SER A 93 12.64 -11.10 -3.14
N SER A 94 13.14 -9.97 -2.63
CA SER A 94 12.27 -8.85 -2.30
C SER A 94 11.72 -8.20 -3.56
N PRO A 95 10.39 -8.07 -3.70
CA PRO A 95 9.80 -7.23 -4.73
C PRO A 95 9.83 -5.73 -4.36
N PHE A 96 10.29 -5.41 -3.13
CA PHE A 96 10.34 -4.04 -2.60
C PHE A 96 11.77 -3.51 -2.64
N ALA A 97 11.90 -2.20 -2.85
CA ALA A 97 13.14 -1.45 -2.79
C ALA A 97 13.20 -0.56 -1.54
N VAL A 98 14.40 -0.08 -1.19
CA VAL A 98 14.56 0.97 -0.17
C VAL A 98 13.80 2.22 -0.62
N GLY A 99 13.03 2.81 0.30
CA GLY A 99 12.13 3.94 0.03
C GLY A 99 10.70 3.54 -0.37
N ASP A 100 10.43 2.26 -0.66
CA ASP A 100 9.05 1.79 -0.80
C ASP A 100 8.34 1.80 0.55
N TYR A 101 7.03 2.05 0.51
CA TYR A 101 6.17 1.93 1.68
C TYR A 101 5.37 0.64 1.61
N VAL A 102 5.29 -0.05 2.74
CA VAL A 102 4.66 -1.37 2.84
C VAL A 102 3.67 -1.44 4.01
N SER A 103 2.72 -2.35 3.88
CA SER A 103 1.79 -2.75 4.95
C SER A 103 1.90 -4.25 5.17
N LEU A 104 1.94 -4.67 6.43
CA LEU A 104 1.97 -6.06 6.85
C LEU A 104 0.63 -6.44 7.45
N THR A 105 0.12 -7.59 7.06
CA THR A 105 -1.05 -8.21 7.70
C THR A 105 -0.71 -9.65 8.09
N VAL A 106 -0.94 -10.00 9.36
CA VAL A 106 -0.72 -11.35 9.88
C VAL A 106 -2.04 -11.91 10.38
N THR A 107 -2.59 -12.86 9.65
CA THR A 107 -3.88 -13.47 9.97
C THR A 107 -3.85 -14.12 11.34
N GLY A 108 -4.72 -13.68 12.25
CA GLY A 108 -4.82 -14.19 13.62
C GLY A 108 -3.75 -13.69 14.59
N GLN A 109 -2.90 -12.73 14.18
CA GLN A 109 -1.86 -12.12 15.02
C GLN A 109 -1.68 -10.64 14.70
N SER A 110 -2.73 -9.86 14.89
CA SER A 110 -2.77 -8.42 14.56
C SER A 110 -1.75 -7.55 15.32
N SER A 111 -1.11 -8.09 16.37
CA SER A 111 -0.02 -7.40 17.08
C SER A 111 1.21 -7.13 16.21
N TYR A 112 1.35 -7.81 15.08
CA TYR A 112 2.41 -7.58 14.12
C TYR A 112 1.99 -6.69 12.94
N ASP A 113 0.68 -6.41 12.82
CA ASP A 113 0.16 -5.63 11.71
C ASP A 113 0.68 -4.19 11.76
N PHE A 114 1.05 -3.68 10.61
CA PHE A 114 1.35 -2.26 10.44
C PHE A 114 0.91 -1.78 9.06
N THR A 115 0.69 -0.48 8.95
CA THR A 115 0.27 0.16 7.72
C THR A 115 1.25 1.26 7.34
N HIS A 116 1.66 1.28 6.08
CA HIS A 116 2.39 2.37 5.43
C HIS A 116 3.69 2.74 6.15
N LYS A 117 4.60 1.80 6.25
CA LYS A 117 5.93 1.99 6.82
C LYS A 117 6.99 1.87 5.74
N GLU A 118 8.00 2.71 5.81
CA GLU A 118 9.09 2.77 4.84
C GLU A 118 10.04 1.57 4.98
N VAL A 119 10.45 1.00 3.86
CA VAL A 119 11.54 0.02 3.75
C VAL A 119 12.86 0.77 3.80
N THR A 120 13.62 0.58 4.85
CA THR A 120 14.90 1.29 5.08
C THR A 120 16.12 0.49 4.64
N ALA A 121 16.00 -0.83 4.53
CA ALA A 121 17.07 -1.69 4.03
C ALA A 121 16.52 -2.95 3.37
N VAL A 122 17.24 -3.46 2.37
CA VAL A 122 17.00 -4.75 1.71
C VAL A 122 18.30 -5.54 1.73
N ASN A 123 18.29 -6.76 2.27
CA ASN A 123 19.40 -7.67 2.30
C ASN A 123 19.00 -9.01 1.64
N ASN A 124 19.55 -9.27 0.45
CA ASN A 124 19.23 -10.46 -0.33
C ASN A 124 20.11 -11.67 0.02
N THR A 125 21.05 -11.52 0.95
CA THR A 125 22.01 -12.57 1.36
C THR A 125 22.02 -12.77 2.88
N ALA A 126 20.90 -12.46 3.56
CA ALA A 126 20.78 -12.66 4.98
C ALA A 126 20.86 -14.16 5.31
N ASN A 127 21.71 -14.54 6.28
CA ASN A 127 21.75 -15.89 6.80
C ASN A 127 20.75 -15.99 7.97
N VAL A 128 19.70 -16.77 7.76
CA VAL A 128 18.65 -17.00 8.75
C VAL A 128 18.55 -18.50 9.02
N GLY A 129 18.96 -18.92 10.20
CA GLY A 129 18.93 -20.34 10.59
C GLY A 129 19.78 -21.27 9.73
N GLY A 130 20.85 -20.75 9.10
CA GLY A 130 21.75 -21.52 8.22
C GLY A 130 21.38 -21.48 6.73
N TYR A 131 20.30 -20.79 6.37
CA TYR A 131 19.84 -20.63 4.99
C TYR A 131 19.98 -19.18 4.54
N TYR A 132 20.27 -18.98 3.26
CA TYR A 132 20.22 -17.64 2.66
C TYR A 132 18.79 -17.28 2.32
N SER A 133 18.30 -16.19 2.89
CA SER A 133 16.99 -15.63 2.59
C SER A 133 17.09 -14.14 2.31
N THR A 134 16.06 -13.59 1.70
CA THR A 134 15.90 -12.15 1.60
C THR A 134 15.28 -11.62 2.88
N ARG A 135 15.82 -10.50 3.34
CA ARG A 135 15.39 -9.80 4.53
C ARG A 135 15.20 -8.33 4.21
N ILE A 136 14.15 -7.71 4.72
CA ILE A 136 13.99 -6.26 4.70
C ILE A 136 13.89 -5.70 6.11
N THR A 137 14.30 -4.44 6.27
CA THR A 137 14.08 -3.66 7.49
C THR A 137 13.06 -2.58 7.19
N VAL A 138 12.09 -2.43 8.09
CA VAL A 138 10.99 -1.47 7.96
C VAL A 138 11.02 -0.50 9.13
N ALA A 139 10.79 0.80 8.87
CA ALA A 139 10.73 1.85 9.87
C ALA A 139 9.44 1.73 10.71
N ASN A 140 9.31 0.64 11.45
CA ASN A 140 8.19 0.36 12.35
C ASN A 140 8.74 -0.10 13.70
N ASP A 141 8.44 0.63 14.78
CA ASP A 141 8.77 0.21 16.14
C ASP A 141 7.80 -0.91 16.55
N SER A 142 8.36 -2.09 16.75
CA SER A 142 7.66 -3.29 17.21
C SER A 142 8.28 -3.84 18.50
N SER A 143 9.01 -3.02 19.26
CA SER A 143 9.74 -3.43 20.46
C SER A 143 8.85 -4.02 21.56
N SER A 144 7.56 -3.69 21.55
CA SER A 144 6.56 -4.30 22.46
C SER A 144 6.09 -5.70 22.04
N GLY A 145 6.43 -6.14 20.83
CA GLY A 145 6.04 -7.46 20.31
C GLY A 145 7.07 -8.55 20.62
N ASN A 146 6.64 -9.79 20.58
CA ASN A 146 7.55 -10.93 20.64
C ASN A 146 8.03 -11.29 19.22
N PRO A 147 9.32 -11.67 19.03
CA PRO A 147 9.77 -12.18 17.75
C PRO A 147 8.94 -13.40 17.31
N ALA A 148 8.59 -13.43 16.04
CA ALA A 148 7.89 -14.55 15.42
C ALA A 148 8.74 -15.15 14.30
N SER A 149 9.46 -16.20 14.61
CA SER A 149 10.12 -17.08 13.64
C SER A 149 9.18 -18.19 13.21
N LEU A 150 9.28 -18.67 11.99
CA LEU A 150 8.49 -19.77 11.44
C LEU A 150 6.99 -19.44 11.32
N LEU A 151 6.67 -18.27 10.84
CA LEU A 151 5.32 -17.96 10.40
C LEU A 151 4.95 -18.85 9.21
N SER A 152 3.73 -19.40 9.23
CA SER A 152 3.18 -20.01 8.04
C SER A 152 3.04 -18.95 6.95
N THR A 153 3.61 -19.18 5.77
CA THR A 153 3.59 -18.24 4.65
C THR A 153 2.18 -17.88 4.17
N SER A 154 1.19 -18.69 4.52
CA SER A 154 -0.23 -18.41 4.27
C SER A 154 -0.86 -17.45 5.28
N ARG A 155 -0.17 -17.12 6.37
CA ARG A 155 -0.69 -16.25 7.44
C ARG A 155 -0.21 -14.82 7.39
N ALA A 156 0.97 -14.59 6.82
CA ALA A 156 1.57 -13.26 6.80
C ALA A 156 1.86 -12.83 5.36
N GLU A 157 1.39 -11.66 5.01
CA GLU A 157 1.57 -11.07 3.70
C GLU A 157 2.01 -9.62 3.83
N LEU A 158 3.10 -9.29 3.14
CA LEU A 158 3.61 -7.93 3.00
C LEU A 158 3.20 -7.40 1.62
N ARG A 159 2.58 -6.23 1.57
CA ARG A 159 2.14 -5.58 0.34
C ARG A 159 2.68 -4.16 0.23
N LYS A 160 2.92 -3.72 -0.99
CA LYS A 160 3.16 -2.29 -1.27
C LYS A 160 1.95 -1.49 -0.79
N SER A 161 2.22 -0.34 -0.18
CA SER A 161 1.22 0.56 0.37
C SER A 161 1.30 1.91 -0.33
N ILE A 162 0.15 2.42 -0.75
CA ILE A 162 0.01 3.68 -1.47
C ILE A 162 -1.08 4.55 -0.86
N LYS A 163 -1.07 5.83 -1.23
CA LYS A 163 -2.10 6.82 -0.93
C LYS A 163 -2.58 7.45 -2.23
N ILE A 164 -3.73 8.07 -2.15
CA ILE A 164 -4.24 8.98 -3.18
C ILE A 164 -4.34 10.36 -2.56
N ALA A 165 -3.88 11.36 -3.28
CA ALA A 165 -4.14 12.76 -2.97
C ALA A 165 -5.16 13.31 -3.97
N ALA A 166 -6.00 14.24 -3.51
CA ALA A 166 -6.96 14.94 -4.34
C ALA A 166 -7.08 16.41 -3.94
N GLU A 167 -7.19 17.29 -4.94
CA GLU A 167 -7.41 18.72 -4.77
C GLU A 167 -8.57 19.15 -5.69
N ALA A 168 -9.54 19.88 -5.17
CA ALA A 168 -10.61 20.43 -6.00
C ALA A 168 -10.06 21.49 -6.94
N ARG A 169 -10.40 21.41 -8.23
CA ARG A 169 -10.04 22.45 -9.21
C ARG A 169 -10.60 23.81 -8.81
N THR A 170 -11.81 23.82 -8.25
CA THR A 170 -12.47 25.03 -7.74
C THR A 170 -13.39 24.64 -6.58
N GLY A 171 -13.52 25.50 -5.57
CA GLY A 171 -14.47 25.29 -4.48
C GLY A 171 -14.17 24.06 -3.61
N THR A 172 -15.18 23.27 -3.33
CA THR A 172 -15.10 22.05 -2.50
C THR A 172 -15.86 20.90 -3.14
N GLY A 173 -15.46 19.69 -2.85
CA GLY A 173 -16.09 18.48 -3.36
C GLY A 173 -15.59 17.23 -2.64
N SER A 174 -15.69 16.09 -3.30
CA SER A 174 -15.09 14.85 -2.83
C SER A 174 -14.69 13.96 -3.98
N VAL A 175 -13.73 13.07 -3.73
CA VAL A 175 -13.31 12.04 -4.66
C VAL A 175 -13.57 10.68 -4.03
N HIS A 176 -14.37 9.85 -4.70
CA HIS A 176 -14.65 8.48 -4.31
C HIS A 176 -13.72 7.53 -5.04
N CYS A 177 -13.05 6.68 -4.29
CA CYS A 177 -12.05 5.75 -4.79
C CYS A 177 -12.38 4.32 -4.39
N GLN A 178 -12.17 3.36 -5.30
CA GLN A 178 -12.33 1.94 -5.01
C GLN A 178 -11.35 1.10 -5.83
N GLN A 179 -10.58 0.25 -5.19
CA GLN A 179 -9.78 -0.75 -5.90
C GLN A 179 -10.70 -1.72 -6.63
N VAL A 180 -10.43 -1.93 -7.90
CA VAL A 180 -11.25 -2.79 -8.76
C VAL A 180 -10.37 -3.75 -9.56
N GLN A 181 -10.90 -4.93 -9.81
CA GLN A 181 -10.31 -5.89 -10.72
C GLN A 181 -11.13 -5.92 -12.02
N VAL A 182 -10.44 -5.81 -13.15
CA VAL A 182 -11.07 -5.98 -14.46
C VAL A 182 -11.24 -7.47 -14.73
N THR A 183 -12.47 -7.90 -14.88
CA THR A 183 -12.79 -9.27 -15.31
C THR A 183 -13.24 -9.23 -16.76
N GLY A 184 -12.51 -9.98 -17.60
CA GLY A 184 -12.79 -10.13 -19.03
C GLY A 184 -13.96 -11.07 -19.30
#